data_3b26c937fe05fc1ff379fb5253b50f01
#
_entry.id   3b26c937fe05fc1ff379fb5253b50f01
#
_cell.length_a   1.000
_cell.length_b   1.000
_cell.length_c   1.000
_cell.angle_alpha   90.00
_cell.angle_beta   90.00
_cell.angle_gamma   90.00
#
_symmetry.space_group_name_H-M   'P 1'
#
loop_
_entity.id
_entity.type
_entity.pdbx_description
1 polymer ?
#
loop_
_entity_poly.entity_id
_entity_poly.type
_entity_poly.pdbx_seq_one_letter_code
_entity_poly.pdbx_strand_id
1 'polypeptide(L)'
;MAILVTGGAGYIGSHTVVELLNLGKEVVIVDNLSNSSILVLDRIEAITGQRPAFYELDVCDKQGLRKVFEQESIEAAIHFAGYKAVGESVQKPVMYYENNIMSTLALVEVMSEFNVKKIVFSSSATVYGVHNQSPLIETMPTSATNPYGYTKVMLEQILKDVHVADSEWSIALLRYFNPIGAHESGLIGEDPSGIPNNLMPFIAQVAVGKRPELSVFGDDYDTVDGTGIRDYIHVVDLAIGHIKALEKVSEKTDVYIYNLGSGEGTSVLQLVNTFESVNKVPIPYKIVPRRSGDVATCYANADKAYKELNWRTTKSIEDMCRDTWNWQSKNPNGYNC
;
A
#
# COMPACT_ATOMS: atom_id res chain seq x y z
N MET A 1 21.54 12.18 4.38
CA MET A 1 20.26 12.47 5.10
C MET A 1 19.29 11.34 4.78
N ALA A 2 18.60 10.87 5.80
CA ALA A 2 17.78 9.67 5.73
C ALA A 2 16.33 9.95 5.32
N ILE A 3 15.69 8.94 4.71
CA ILE A 3 14.25 8.92 4.45
C ILE A 3 13.56 8.17 5.58
N LEU A 4 12.63 8.83 6.28
CA LEU A 4 11.78 8.18 7.27
C LEU A 4 10.68 7.39 6.56
N VAL A 5 10.57 6.10 6.86
CA VAL A 5 9.50 5.23 6.37
C VAL A 5 8.68 4.73 7.55
N THR A 6 7.50 5.32 7.78
CA THR A 6 6.59 4.84 8.82
C THR A 6 5.75 3.68 8.29
N GLY A 7 5.57 2.64 9.10
CA GLY A 7 5.00 1.38 8.62
C GLY A 7 5.96 0.61 7.69
N GLY A 8 7.27 0.86 7.85
CA GLY A 8 8.32 0.33 6.97
C GLY A 8 8.57 -1.17 7.11
N ALA A 9 8.12 -1.81 8.19
CA ALA A 9 8.16 -3.26 8.35
C ALA A 9 6.91 -3.95 7.76
N GLY A 10 5.90 -3.20 7.31
CA GLY A 10 4.71 -3.72 6.65
C GLY A 10 4.98 -4.14 5.19
N TYR A 11 3.94 -4.69 4.53
CA TYR A 11 4.05 -5.23 3.17
C TYR A 11 4.59 -4.21 2.15
N ILE A 12 3.91 -3.09 1.94
CA ILE A 12 4.33 -2.08 0.95
C ILE A 12 5.59 -1.35 1.44
N GLY A 13 5.64 -1.05 2.75
CA GLY A 13 6.77 -0.35 3.37
C GLY A 13 8.09 -1.10 3.19
N SER A 14 8.13 -2.41 3.45
CA SER A 14 9.35 -3.22 3.33
C SER A 14 9.90 -3.27 1.90
N HIS A 15 9.01 -3.40 0.90
CA HIS A 15 9.42 -3.34 -0.51
C HIS A 15 9.95 -1.95 -0.88
N THR A 16 9.33 -0.87 -0.37
CA THR A 16 9.82 0.49 -0.58
C THR A 16 11.18 0.72 0.08
N VAL A 17 11.39 0.17 1.27
CA VAL A 17 12.70 0.21 1.97
C VAL A 17 13.77 -0.50 1.15
N VAL A 18 13.49 -1.69 0.62
CA VAL A 18 14.43 -2.42 -0.26
C VAL A 18 14.84 -1.58 -1.46
N GLU A 19 13.87 -0.99 -2.16
CA GLU A 19 14.15 -0.16 -3.33
C GLU A 19 14.94 1.12 -2.98
N LEU A 20 14.64 1.77 -1.85
CA LEU A 20 15.41 2.93 -1.37
C LEU A 20 16.87 2.56 -1.05
N LEU A 21 17.10 1.44 -0.35
CA LEU A 21 18.45 0.97 -0.02
C LEU A 21 19.23 0.59 -1.27
N ASN A 22 18.60 -0.06 -2.25
CA ASN A 22 19.21 -0.40 -3.55
C ASN A 22 19.64 0.86 -4.33
N LEU A 23 18.98 2.00 -4.11
CA LEU A 23 19.37 3.31 -4.65
C LEU A 23 20.43 4.04 -3.80
N GLY A 24 20.94 3.40 -2.74
CA GLY A 24 21.95 3.98 -1.86
C GLY A 24 21.41 5.06 -0.92
N LYS A 25 20.10 5.08 -0.66
CA LYS A 25 19.50 6.00 0.30
C LYS A 25 19.65 5.46 1.72
N GLU A 26 19.91 6.36 2.68
CA GLU A 26 19.78 6.04 4.09
C GLU A 26 18.30 5.97 4.47
N VAL A 27 17.89 4.96 5.21
CA VAL A 27 16.50 4.72 5.58
C VAL A 27 16.37 4.52 7.08
N VAL A 28 15.38 5.20 7.66
CA VAL A 28 14.94 5.03 9.04
C VAL A 28 13.52 4.49 9.03
N ILE A 29 13.29 3.36 9.69
CA ILE A 29 11.97 2.74 9.83
C ILE A 29 11.40 3.05 11.20
N VAL A 30 10.14 3.49 11.23
CA VAL A 30 9.30 3.55 12.44
C VAL A 30 8.09 2.64 12.22
N ASP A 31 7.93 1.62 13.07
CA ASP A 31 6.83 0.65 13.00
C ASP A 31 6.54 0.10 14.40
N ASN A 32 5.28 -0.05 14.77
CA ASN A 32 4.89 -0.60 16.08
C ASN A 32 4.67 -2.13 16.06
N LEU A 33 4.96 -2.77 14.93
CA LEU A 33 4.85 -4.21 14.70
C LEU A 33 3.44 -4.80 14.95
N SER A 34 2.40 -3.96 14.98
CA SER A 34 1.02 -4.41 15.23
C SER A 34 0.46 -5.32 14.13
N ASN A 35 0.94 -5.18 12.89
CA ASN A 35 0.56 -6.00 11.74
C ASN A 35 1.76 -6.26 10.82
N SER A 36 2.94 -6.38 11.37
CA SER A 36 4.21 -6.63 10.70
C SER A 36 5.10 -7.52 11.57
N SER A 37 6.28 -7.88 11.08
CA SER A 37 7.23 -8.73 11.80
C SER A 37 8.62 -8.07 11.83
N ILE A 38 9.29 -8.13 12.97
CA ILE A 38 10.70 -7.69 13.11
C ILE A 38 11.63 -8.47 12.18
N LEU A 39 11.29 -9.72 11.84
CA LEU A 39 12.07 -10.57 10.94
C LEU A 39 12.18 -10.00 9.51
N VAL A 40 11.31 -9.06 9.14
CA VAL A 40 11.41 -8.33 7.88
C VAL A 40 12.74 -7.60 7.75
N LEU A 41 13.30 -7.08 8.85
CA LEU A 41 14.58 -6.38 8.84
C LEU A 41 15.75 -7.30 8.43
N ASP A 42 15.75 -8.54 8.92
CA ASP A 42 16.76 -9.55 8.55
C ASP A 42 16.63 -9.92 7.06
N ARG A 43 15.39 -9.95 6.55
CA ARG A 43 15.12 -10.23 5.14
C ARG A 43 15.54 -9.05 4.24
N ILE A 44 15.29 -7.81 4.67
CA ILE A 44 15.76 -6.61 3.96
C ILE A 44 17.30 -6.62 3.89
N GLU A 45 17.98 -6.89 5.00
CA GLU A 45 19.43 -6.99 5.05
C GLU A 45 19.96 -8.12 4.14
N ALA A 46 19.31 -9.28 4.11
CA ALA A 46 19.68 -10.38 3.23
C ALA A 46 19.52 -10.04 1.74
N ILE A 47 18.56 -9.18 1.36
CA ILE A 47 18.33 -8.75 -0.02
C ILE A 47 19.33 -7.66 -0.43
N THR A 48 19.54 -6.66 0.42
CA THR A 48 20.23 -5.41 0.06
C THR A 48 21.68 -5.35 0.54
N GLY A 49 22.05 -6.23 1.49
CA GLY A 49 23.34 -6.14 2.21
C GLY A 49 23.39 -4.99 3.24
N GLN A 50 22.27 -4.30 3.46
CA GLN A 50 22.19 -3.15 4.35
C GLN A 50 21.04 -3.32 5.33
N ARG A 51 21.28 -3.03 6.62
CA ARG A 51 20.25 -3.01 7.65
C ARG A 51 19.82 -1.58 7.92
N PRO A 52 18.55 -1.20 7.66
CA PRO A 52 18.06 0.13 7.98
C PRO A 52 18.00 0.38 9.49
N ALA A 53 18.12 1.63 9.92
CA ALA A 53 17.82 2.01 11.31
C ALA A 53 16.32 1.71 11.59
N PHE A 54 16.04 1.16 12.76
CA PHE A 54 14.70 0.72 13.14
C PHE A 54 14.33 1.18 14.55
N TYR A 55 13.15 1.77 14.66
CA TYR A 55 12.54 2.17 15.91
C TYR A 55 11.18 1.48 16.07
N GLU A 56 11.08 0.58 17.05
CA GLU A 56 9.79 0.00 17.44
C GLU A 56 9.01 1.08 18.21
N LEU A 57 8.11 1.77 17.47
CA LEU A 57 7.44 2.94 18.00
C LEU A 57 6.09 3.12 17.30
N ASP A 58 5.07 3.49 18.07
CA ASP A 58 3.79 3.94 17.53
C ASP A 58 3.93 5.38 17.00
N VAL A 59 3.55 5.60 15.74
CA VAL A 59 3.61 6.93 15.11
C VAL A 59 2.71 7.95 15.84
N CYS A 60 1.72 7.51 16.60
CA CYS A 60 0.91 8.39 17.44
C CYS A 60 1.70 8.94 18.66
N ASP A 61 2.82 8.33 19.03
CA ASP A 61 3.68 8.82 20.13
C ASP A 61 4.60 9.94 19.63
N LYS A 62 4.12 11.19 19.75
CA LYS A 62 4.90 12.38 19.38
C LYS A 62 6.22 12.52 20.12
N GLN A 63 6.30 12.06 21.38
CA GLN A 63 7.54 12.19 22.16
C GLN A 63 8.58 11.19 21.65
N GLY A 64 8.15 9.98 21.33
CA GLY A 64 8.99 8.98 20.69
C GLY A 64 9.47 9.44 19.31
N LEU A 65 8.58 10.00 18.49
CA LEU A 65 8.93 10.54 17.17
C LEU A 65 9.98 11.67 17.28
N ARG A 66 9.83 12.63 18.23
CA ARG A 66 10.84 13.69 18.42
C ARG A 66 12.23 13.12 18.68
N LYS A 67 12.34 12.07 19.49
CA LYS A 67 13.63 11.41 19.76
C LYS A 67 14.24 10.80 18.49
N VAL A 68 13.39 10.23 17.61
CA VAL A 68 13.87 9.73 16.32
C VAL A 68 14.45 10.88 15.48
N PHE A 69 13.73 12.01 15.38
CA PHE A 69 14.19 13.18 14.62
C PHE A 69 15.43 13.88 15.27
N GLU A 70 15.61 13.77 16.59
CA GLU A 70 16.81 14.25 17.28
C GLU A 70 18.04 13.39 17.01
N GLN A 71 17.85 12.09 16.79
CA GLN A 71 18.92 11.12 16.58
C GLN A 71 19.30 10.95 15.11
N GLU A 72 18.33 11.12 14.22
CA GLU A 72 18.46 10.84 12.80
C GLU A 72 18.34 12.12 11.95
N SER A 73 19.22 12.27 10.98
CA SER A 73 19.17 13.40 10.05
C SER A 73 18.14 13.14 8.93
N ILE A 74 16.84 13.35 9.22
CA ILE A 74 15.74 13.07 8.32
C ILE A 74 15.51 14.25 7.36
N GLU A 75 15.32 13.97 6.06
CA GLU A 75 15.02 14.98 5.03
C GLU A 75 13.61 14.91 4.47
N ALA A 76 12.97 13.75 4.55
CA ALA A 76 11.61 13.51 4.03
C ALA A 76 10.99 12.28 4.71
N ALA A 77 9.67 12.16 4.60
CA ALA A 77 8.96 10.98 5.09
C ALA A 77 8.11 10.32 3.99
N ILE A 78 8.06 8.98 4.01
CA ILE A 78 7.05 8.19 3.32
C ILE A 78 6.16 7.55 4.39
N HIS A 79 4.88 7.89 4.38
CA HIS A 79 3.95 7.54 5.44
C HIS A 79 3.00 6.43 5.02
N PHE A 80 3.30 5.19 5.45
CA PHE A 80 2.45 4.00 5.26
C PHE A 80 1.66 3.62 6.52
N ALA A 81 2.14 4.01 7.70
CA ALA A 81 1.53 3.60 8.96
C ALA A 81 0.03 3.94 9.02
N GLY A 82 -0.78 2.95 9.36
CA GLY A 82 -2.23 3.08 9.48
C GLY A 82 -2.96 1.76 9.25
N TYR A 83 -4.12 1.61 9.85
CA TYR A 83 -5.00 0.46 9.63
C TYR A 83 -5.63 0.52 8.25
N LYS A 84 -5.71 -0.64 7.55
CA LYS A 84 -6.12 -0.72 6.14
C LYS A 84 -7.31 -1.64 5.85
N ALA A 85 -7.81 -2.39 6.84
CA ALA A 85 -8.83 -3.41 6.62
C ALA A 85 -10.24 -2.79 6.56
N VAL A 86 -10.81 -2.72 5.35
CA VAL A 86 -12.12 -2.12 5.09
C VAL A 86 -13.22 -2.72 5.98
N GLY A 87 -13.31 -4.07 6.03
CA GLY A 87 -14.32 -4.77 6.83
C GLY A 87 -14.20 -4.50 8.33
N GLU A 88 -12.98 -4.47 8.88
CA GLU A 88 -12.75 -4.14 10.28
C GLU A 88 -13.09 -2.68 10.58
N SER A 89 -12.82 -1.77 9.64
CA SER A 89 -13.14 -0.35 9.83
C SER A 89 -14.63 -0.10 10.08
N VAL A 90 -15.51 -0.89 9.44
CA VAL A 90 -16.96 -0.82 9.66
C VAL A 90 -17.35 -1.31 11.05
N GLN A 91 -16.63 -2.32 11.57
CA GLN A 91 -16.89 -2.87 12.90
C GLN A 91 -16.28 -2.02 14.03
N LYS A 92 -15.15 -1.35 13.77
CA LYS A 92 -14.37 -0.58 14.75
C LYS A 92 -14.02 0.83 14.23
N PRO A 93 -15.04 1.64 13.86
CA PRO A 93 -14.78 2.92 13.18
C PRO A 93 -13.95 3.89 14.01
N VAL A 94 -14.21 4.02 15.31
CA VAL A 94 -13.48 4.94 16.20
C VAL A 94 -12.00 4.62 16.22
N MET A 95 -11.63 3.34 16.34
CA MET A 95 -10.25 2.88 16.31
C MET A 95 -9.53 3.29 15.01
N TYR A 96 -10.23 3.20 13.87
CA TYR A 96 -9.67 3.59 12.56
C TYR A 96 -9.47 5.10 12.45
N TYR A 97 -10.46 5.91 12.88
CA TYR A 97 -10.32 7.37 12.87
C TYR A 97 -9.23 7.82 13.83
N GLU A 98 -9.21 7.31 15.06
CA GLU A 98 -8.22 7.66 16.06
C GLU A 98 -6.82 7.31 15.57
N ASN A 99 -6.55 6.07 15.19
CA ASN A 99 -5.23 5.64 14.77
C ASN A 99 -4.76 6.35 13.49
N ASN A 100 -5.55 6.33 12.41
CA ASN A 100 -5.08 6.81 11.11
C ASN A 100 -4.94 8.33 11.06
N ILE A 101 -5.84 9.06 11.71
CA ILE A 101 -5.75 10.53 11.73
C ILE A 101 -4.65 10.98 12.69
N MET A 102 -4.60 10.42 13.92
CA MET A 102 -3.60 10.85 14.90
C MET A 102 -2.17 10.52 14.48
N SER A 103 -1.93 9.38 13.82
CA SER A 103 -0.59 9.05 13.33
C SER A 103 -0.08 10.07 12.30
N THR A 104 -0.93 10.49 11.36
CA THR A 104 -0.56 11.51 10.37
C THR A 104 -0.38 12.88 11.01
N LEU A 105 -1.29 13.29 11.91
CA LEU A 105 -1.18 14.59 12.61
C LEU A 105 0.09 14.64 13.47
N ALA A 106 0.39 13.57 14.22
CA ALA A 106 1.59 13.48 15.04
C ALA A 106 2.86 13.59 14.20
N LEU A 107 2.89 12.87 13.07
CA LEU A 107 4.03 12.92 12.15
C LEU A 107 4.23 14.32 11.58
N VAL A 108 3.19 14.95 11.03
CA VAL A 108 3.26 16.29 10.44
C VAL A 108 3.70 17.34 11.46
N GLU A 109 3.18 17.29 12.69
CA GLU A 109 3.56 18.20 13.77
C GLU A 109 5.05 18.07 14.11
N VAL A 110 5.55 16.85 14.32
CA VAL A 110 6.97 16.63 14.60
C VAL A 110 7.85 17.00 13.40
N MET A 111 7.47 16.63 12.19
CA MET A 111 8.18 17.06 10.97
C MET A 111 8.31 18.58 10.89
N SER A 112 7.23 19.31 11.22
CA SER A 112 7.23 20.78 11.24
C SER A 112 8.21 21.34 12.28
N GLU A 113 8.25 20.77 13.49
CA GLU A 113 9.17 21.17 14.56
C GLU A 113 10.65 21.05 14.13
N PHE A 114 10.98 20.04 13.33
CA PHE A 114 12.33 19.80 12.82
C PHE A 114 12.59 20.38 11.42
N ASN A 115 11.66 21.20 10.90
CA ASN A 115 11.74 21.81 9.57
C ASN A 115 11.89 20.79 8.42
N VAL A 116 11.32 19.61 8.57
CA VAL A 116 11.22 18.57 7.54
C VAL A 116 9.83 18.70 6.88
N LYS A 117 9.77 19.18 5.64
CA LYS A 117 8.52 19.60 4.99
C LYS A 117 8.22 18.83 3.69
N LYS A 118 8.76 17.61 3.55
CA LYS A 118 8.55 16.74 2.38
C LYS A 118 7.91 15.45 2.82
N ILE A 119 6.71 15.16 2.31
CA ILE A 119 5.98 13.94 2.66
C ILE A 119 5.35 13.28 1.44
N VAL A 120 5.52 11.97 1.33
CA VAL A 120 4.77 11.10 0.43
C VAL A 120 3.76 10.32 1.26
N PHE A 121 2.48 10.59 1.03
CA PHE A 121 1.37 9.99 1.77
C PHE A 121 0.73 8.85 1.00
N SER A 122 0.64 7.71 1.64
CA SER A 122 -0.06 6.52 1.19
C SER A 122 -1.58 6.72 1.27
N SER A 123 -2.18 7.26 0.19
CA SER A 123 -3.62 7.33 0.04
C SER A 123 -4.16 6.03 -0.58
N SER A 124 -5.36 6.04 -1.13
CA SER A 124 -6.01 4.82 -1.64
C SER A 124 -7.03 5.16 -2.72
N ALA A 125 -7.24 4.26 -3.68
CA ALA A 125 -8.35 4.33 -4.63
C ALA A 125 -9.74 4.34 -3.96
N THR A 126 -9.85 3.94 -2.69
CA THR A 126 -11.11 4.00 -1.93
C THR A 126 -11.65 5.43 -1.77
N VAL A 127 -10.81 6.46 -1.97
CA VAL A 127 -11.24 7.87 -1.93
C VAL A 127 -12.15 8.26 -3.10
N TYR A 128 -12.26 7.44 -4.13
CA TYR A 128 -13.15 7.71 -5.26
C TYR A 128 -14.60 7.30 -5.00
N GLY A 129 -14.87 6.52 -3.95
CA GLY A 129 -16.20 6.04 -3.61
C GLY A 129 -16.82 5.17 -4.71
N VAL A 130 -18.15 5.21 -4.83
CA VAL A 130 -18.91 4.35 -5.76
C VAL A 130 -19.57 5.12 -6.91
N HIS A 131 -19.51 6.44 -6.90
CA HIS A 131 -20.21 7.25 -7.92
C HIS A 131 -19.35 7.59 -9.14
N ASN A 132 -18.04 7.39 -9.04
CA ASN A 132 -17.10 7.60 -10.13
C ASN A 132 -17.02 6.35 -11.00
N GLN A 133 -16.89 6.53 -12.30
CA GLN A 133 -16.75 5.44 -13.27
C GLN A 133 -15.30 5.30 -13.72
N SER A 134 -14.83 4.06 -13.80
CA SER A 134 -13.49 3.76 -14.35
C SER A 134 -13.41 4.03 -15.86
N PRO A 135 -12.24 4.46 -16.37
CA PRO A 135 -10.98 4.66 -15.63
C PRO A 135 -11.00 5.88 -14.73
N LEU A 136 -10.53 5.73 -13.48
CA LEU A 136 -10.53 6.78 -12.45
C LEU A 136 -9.38 7.76 -12.68
N ILE A 137 -9.66 9.08 -12.64
CA ILE A 137 -8.66 10.16 -12.77
C ILE A 137 -8.61 11.03 -11.51
N GLU A 138 -7.46 11.67 -11.25
CA GLU A 138 -7.18 12.39 -10.01
C GLU A 138 -8.09 13.60 -9.76
N THR A 139 -8.69 14.15 -10.81
CA THR A 139 -9.60 15.32 -10.73
C THR A 139 -11.04 14.94 -10.35
N MET A 140 -11.37 13.66 -10.30
CA MET A 140 -12.70 13.20 -9.90
C MET A 140 -12.99 13.54 -8.45
N PRO A 141 -14.26 13.82 -8.08
CA PRO A 141 -14.65 14.12 -6.73
C PRO A 141 -14.33 12.94 -5.80
N THR A 142 -13.89 13.27 -4.58
CA THR A 142 -13.55 12.27 -3.56
C THR A 142 -14.72 12.05 -2.62
N SER A 143 -14.99 10.78 -2.30
CA SER A 143 -15.93 10.31 -1.30
C SER A 143 -15.49 8.94 -0.80
N ALA A 144 -16.16 8.40 0.19
CA ALA A 144 -15.87 7.04 0.64
C ALA A 144 -17.15 6.33 1.08
N THR A 145 -17.11 5.01 1.20
CA THR A 145 -18.25 4.18 1.61
C THR A 145 -18.03 3.49 2.94
N ASN A 146 -16.85 3.67 3.54
CA ASN A 146 -16.46 3.02 4.78
C ASN A 146 -15.49 3.91 5.58
N PRO A 147 -15.33 3.68 6.89
CA PRO A 147 -14.48 4.50 7.75
C PRO A 147 -13.03 4.55 7.32
N TYR A 148 -12.44 3.44 6.85
CA TYR A 148 -11.07 3.45 6.32
C TYR A 148 -10.92 4.44 5.15
N GLY A 149 -11.81 4.36 4.16
CA GLY A 149 -11.80 5.29 3.03
C GLY A 149 -11.99 6.74 3.47
N TYR A 150 -12.87 7.00 4.44
CA TYR A 150 -13.06 8.35 5.00
C TYR A 150 -11.82 8.87 5.70
N THR A 151 -11.03 8.02 6.42
CA THR A 151 -9.76 8.48 6.98
C THR A 151 -8.81 8.98 5.88
N LYS A 152 -8.76 8.30 4.72
CA LYS A 152 -7.92 8.74 3.61
C LYS A 152 -8.42 10.03 2.96
N VAL A 153 -9.73 10.20 2.76
CA VAL A 153 -10.33 11.46 2.26
C VAL A 153 -10.01 12.63 3.19
N MET A 154 -10.20 12.45 4.50
CA MET A 154 -9.91 13.48 5.50
C MET A 154 -8.42 13.82 5.53
N LEU A 155 -7.55 12.82 5.49
CA LEU A 155 -6.10 13.03 5.52
C LEU A 155 -5.57 13.71 4.26
N GLU A 156 -6.12 13.41 3.07
CA GLU A 156 -5.81 14.19 1.87
C GLU A 156 -6.18 15.66 2.03
N GLN A 157 -7.34 15.96 2.64
CA GLN A 157 -7.74 17.35 2.88
C GLN A 157 -6.85 18.02 3.93
N ILE A 158 -6.58 17.36 5.05
CA ILE A 158 -5.69 17.89 6.11
C ILE A 158 -4.30 18.23 5.54
N LEU A 159 -3.72 17.34 4.74
CA LEU A 159 -2.41 17.58 4.14
C LEU A 159 -2.42 18.74 3.14
N LYS A 160 -3.51 18.92 2.37
CA LYS A 160 -3.68 20.11 1.51
C LYS A 160 -3.75 21.38 2.34
N ASP A 161 -4.47 21.38 3.45
CA ASP A 161 -4.59 22.52 4.35
C ASP A 161 -3.25 22.85 5.03
N VAL A 162 -2.43 21.84 5.36
CA VAL A 162 -1.05 22.03 5.84
C VAL A 162 -0.20 22.81 4.83
N HIS A 163 -0.26 22.43 3.55
CA HIS A 163 0.43 23.18 2.49
C HIS A 163 -0.12 24.61 2.31
N VAL A 164 -1.43 24.81 2.41
CA VAL A 164 -2.03 26.14 2.32
C VAL A 164 -1.58 27.03 3.49
N ALA A 165 -1.46 26.48 4.68
CA ALA A 165 -0.99 27.19 5.87
C ALA A 165 0.51 27.51 5.82
N ASP A 166 1.30 26.65 5.21
CA ASP A 166 2.75 26.79 5.04
C ASP A 166 3.19 26.21 3.69
N SER A 167 3.37 27.10 2.72
CA SER A 167 3.68 26.75 1.32
C SER A 167 5.07 26.13 1.11
N GLU A 168 5.89 26.00 2.14
CA GLU A 168 7.16 25.26 2.07
C GLU A 168 6.94 23.74 2.14
N TRP A 169 5.77 23.28 2.57
CA TRP A 169 5.44 21.86 2.52
C TRP A 169 5.29 21.38 1.08
N SER A 170 5.97 20.29 0.76
CA SER A 170 5.84 19.57 -0.51
C SER A 170 5.26 18.19 -0.23
N ILE A 171 4.09 17.90 -0.82
CA ILE A 171 3.25 16.77 -0.45
C ILE A 171 2.86 15.97 -1.69
N ALA A 172 3.08 14.66 -1.67
CA ALA A 172 2.54 13.76 -2.67
C ALA A 172 1.47 12.85 -2.05
N LEU A 173 0.28 12.84 -2.63
CA LEU A 173 -0.87 12.02 -2.25
C LEU A 173 -1.00 10.89 -3.27
N LEU A 174 -0.65 9.66 -2.90
CA LEU A 174 -0.63 8.53 -3.82
C LEU A 174 -1.87 7.66 -3.65
N ARG A 175 -2.78 7.72 -4.63
CA ARG A 175 -4.00 6.92 -4.69
C ARG A 175 -3.72 5.64 -5.44
N TYR A 176 -3.28 4.60 -4.75
CA TYR A 176 -2.99 3.33 -5.40
C TYR A 176 -4.15 2.34 -5.27
N PHE A 177 -4.14 1.39 -6.21
CA PHE A 177 -5.18 0.40 -6.37
C PHE A 177 -4.82 -0.87 -5.57
N ASN A 178 -4.91 -2.05 -6.12
CA ASN A 178 -4.76 -3.29 -5.38
C ASN A 178 -3.32 -3.83 -5.48
N PRO A 179 -2.43 -3.56 -4.50
CA PRO A 179 -1.08 -4.11 -4.56
C PRO A 179 -1.11 -5.62 -4.32
N ILE A 180 -0.42 -6.35 -5.19
CA ILE A 180 -0.19 -7.78 -5.11
C ILE A 180 1.24 -8.11 -5.56
N GLY A 181 1.65 -9.36 -5.48
CA GLY A 181 3.03 -9.76 -5.77
C GLY A 181 3.90 -9.79 -4.51
N ALA A 182 5.17 -10.04 -4.71
CA ALA A 182 6.19 -10.08 -3.69
C ALA A 182 7.55 -9.73 -4.31
N HIS A 183 8.58 -9.58 -3.50
CA HIS A 183 9.94 -9.44 -4.02
C HIS A 183 10.40 -10.73 -4.71
N GLU A 184 11.08 -10.61 -5.84
CA GLU A 184 11.51 -11.76 -6.66
C GLU A 184 12.39 -12.78 -5.93
N SER A 185 13.10 -12.36 -4.86
CA SER A 185 13.86 -13.28 -4.00
C SER A 185 12.98 -14.30 -3.26
N GLY A 186 11.70 -14.00 -3.05
CA GLY A 186 10.79 -14.76 -2.19
C GLY A 186 11.11 -14.62 -0.70
N LEU A 187 11.85 -13.59 -0.28
CA LEU A 187 12.23 -13.34 1.11
C LEU A 187 11.25 -12.40 1.82
N ILE A 188 10.61 -11.47 1.09
CA ILE A 188 9.58 -10.57 1.61
C ILE A 188 8.32 -10.63 0.74
N GLY A 189 7.15 -10.48 1.37
CA GLY A 189 5.84 -10.53 0.72
C GLY A 189 4.72 -10.14 1.68
N GLU A 190 3.46 -10.28 1.28
CA GLU A 190 2.32 -9.98 2.14
C GLU A 190 2.07 -11.13 3.13
N ASP A 191 2.16 -10.84 4.44
CA ASP A 191 1.89 -11.77 5.53
C ASP A 191 0.82 -11.19 6.46
N PRO A 192 -0.46 -11.29 6.10
CA PRO A 192 -1.54 -10.73 6.90
C PRO A 192 -1.75 -11.52 8.18
N SER A 193 -1.89 -10.82 9.31
CA SER A 193 -2.31 -11.42 10.57
C SER A 193 -3.75 -11.94 10.47
N GLY A 194 -3.95 -13.25 10.67
CA GLY A 194 -5.27 -13.88 10.67
C GLY A 194 -5.85 -14.13 9.27
N ILE A 195 -7.13 -13.80 9.07
CA ILE A 195 -7.83 -14.03 7.79
C ILE A 195 -7.51 -12.88 6.83
N PRO A 196 -6.95 -13.17 5.62
CA PRO A 196 -6.68 -12.14 4.65
C PRO A 196 -7.94 -11.37 4.23
N ASN A 197 -7.81 -10.05 4.14
CA ASN A 197 -8.88 -9.19 3.62
C ASN A 197 -8.78 -9.00 2.09
N ASN A 198 -7.58 -9.20 1.52
CA ASN A 198 -7.29 -9.05 0.10
C ASN A 198 -7.34 -10.39 -0.63
N LEU A 199 -7.66 -10.34 -1.93
CA LEU A 199 -7.84 -11.54 -2.76
C LEU A 199 -6.55 -12.36 -2.91
N MET A 200 -5.43 -11.73 -3.28
CA MET A 200 -4.20 -12.46 -3.57
C MET A 200 -3.62 -13.24 -2.38
N PRO A 201 -3.48 -12.68 -1.17
CA PRO A 201 -3.02 -13.48 -0.03
C PRO A 201 -4.03 -14.58 0.35
N PHE A 202 -5.33 -14.41 0.07
CA PHE A 202 -6.30 -15.49 0.25
C PHE A 202 -6.06 -16.63 -0.74
N ILE A 203 -5.87 -16.31 -2.04
CA ILE A 203 -5.48 -17.29 -3.09
C ILE A 203 -4.20 -18.02 -2.67
N ALA A 204 -3.18 -17.30 -2.21
CA ALA A 204 -1.91 -17.87 -1.78
C ALA A 204 -2.08 -18.84 -0.58
N GLN A 205 -2.94 -18.50 0.39
CA GLN A 205 -3.26 -19.39 1.51
C GLN A 205 -4.06 -20.64 1.08
N VAL A 206 -4.91 -20.54 0.06
CA VAL A 206 -5.55 -21.73 -0.54
C VAL A 206 -4.50 -22.60 -1.25
N ALA A 207 -3.62 -21.98 -2.03
CA ALA A 207 -2.56 -22.68 -2.77
C ALA A 207 -1.61 -23.49 -1.89
N VAL A 208 -1.27 -23.00 -0.68
CA VAL A 208 -0.44 -23.74 0.29
C VAL A 208 -1.24 -24.67 1.21
N GLY A 209 -2.56 -24.79 1.00
CA GLY A 209 -3.42 -25.71 1.77
C GLY A 209 -3.83 -25.19 3.15
N LYS A 210 -3.57 -23.93 3.50
CA LYS A 210 -4.05 -23.33 4.76
C LYS A 210 -5.56 -23.14 4.77
N ARG A 211 -6.18 -23.02 3.59
CA ARG A 211 -7.63 -22.88 3.40
C ARG A 211 -8.12 -23.88 2.37
N PRO A 212 -9.34 -24.42 2.56
CA PRO A 212 -9.87 -25.44 1.66
C PRO A 212 -10.26 -24.86 0.28
N GLU A 213 -10.75 -23.64 0.23
CA GLU A 213 -11.29 -23.01 -0.98
C GLU A 213 -11.36 -21.50 -0.86
N LEU A 214 -11.41 -20.81 -2.01
CA LEU A 214 -11.64 -19.38 -2.13
C LEU A 214 -13.15 -19.08 -2.22
N SER A 215 -13.64 -18.03 -1.57
CA SER A 215 -14.97 -17.48 -1.80
C SER A 215 -14.89 -16.35 -2.83
N VAL A 216 -15.55 -16.53 -3.98
CA VAL A 216 -15.71 -15.51 -5.03
C VAL A 216 -17.04 -14.80 -4.80
N PHE A 217 -17.01 -13.49 -4.57
CA PHE A 217 -18.19 -12.71 -4.17
C PHE A 217 -18.94 -12.13 -5.37
N GLY A 218 -20.00 -12.81 -5.78
CA GLY A 218 -20.84 -12.47 -6.94
C GLY A 218 -20.26 -12.96 -8.27
N ASP A 219 -21.16 -13.41 -9.14
CA ASP A 219 -20.89 -13.82 -10.52
C ASP A 219 -21.91 -13.19 -11.50
N ASP A 220 -22.61 -12.17 -11.02
CA ASP A 220 -23.71 -11.50 -11.71
C ASP A 220 -23.45 -10.00 -11.94
N TYR A 221 -22.17 -9.54 -11.83
CA TYR A 221 -21.77 -8.19 -12.22
C TYR A 221 -21.79 -8.04 -13.76
N ASP A 222 -22.04 -6.81 -14.23
CA ASP A 222 -21.92 -6.47 -15.66
C ASP A 222 -20.42 -6.36 -16.05
N THR A 223 -19.79 -7.52 -16.18
CA THR A 223 -18.36 -7.71 -16.47
C THR A 223 -18.18 -8.96 -17.35
N VAL A 224 -16.97 -9.15 -17.88
CA VAL A 224 -16.68 -10.22 -18.87
C VAL A 224 -17.00 -11.63 -18.37
N ASP A 225 -16.88 -11.90 -17.07
CA ASP A 225 -17.11 -13.21 -16.46
C ASP A 225 -18.06 -13.15 -15.26
N GLY A 226 -18.74 -12.02 -15.08
CA GLY A 226 -19.68 -11.80 -13.98
C GLY A 226 -19.02 -11.47 -12.65
N THR A 227 -17.68 -11.52 -12.54
CA THR A 227 -16.99 -11.20 -11.28
C THR A 227 -16.43 -9.78 -11.28
N GLY A 228 -16.16 -9.23 -10.10
CA GLY A 228 -15.68 -7.86 -9.96
C GLY A 228 -14.32 -7.63 -10.62
N ILE A 229 -14.15 -6.49 -11.31
CA ILE A 229 -12.90 -6.08 -11.96
C ILE A 229 -12.14 -5.11 -11.08
N ARG A 230 -10.85 -5.34 -10.88
CA ARG A 230 -9.94 -4.49 -10.11
C ARG A 230 -8.64 -4.25 -10.89
N ASP A 231 -8.00 -3.13 -10.57
CA ASP A 231 -6.65 -2.83 -11.02
C ASP A 231 -5.65 -3.43 -10.03
N TYR A 232 -4.86 -4.38 -10.48
CA TYR A 232 -3.80 -4.96 -9.68
C TYR A 232 -2.46 -4.36 -10.09
N ILE A 233 -1.69 -3.98 -9.08
CA ILE A 233 -0.36 -3.40 -9.26
C ILE A 233 0.68 -4.24 -8.51
N HIS A 234 1.81 -4.50 -9.15
CA HIS A 234 2.90 -5.20 -8.48
C HIS A 234 3.48 -4.32 -7.36
N VAL A 235 3.68 -4.90 -6.18
CA VAL A 235 4.16 -4.16 -4.99
C VAL A 235 5.50 -3.47 -5.22
N VAL A 236 6.40 -4.03 -6.05
CA VAL A 236 7.68 -3.39 -6.42
C VAL A 236 7.45 -2.19 -7.34
N ASP A 237 6.57 -2.27 -8.33
CA ASP A 237 6.20 -1.12 -9.16
C ASP A 237 5.59 0.00 -8.30
N LEU A 238 4.75 -0.38 -7.33
CA LEU A 238 4.19 0.57 -6.37
C LEU A 238 5.28 1.22 -5.49
N ALA A 239 6.25 0.44 -5.00
CA ALA A 239 7.40 0.95 -4.25
C ALA A 239 8.20 1.97 -5.07
N ILE A 240 8.48 1.66 -6.33
CA ILE A 240 9.16 2.58 -7.26
C ILE A 240 8.31 3.85 -7.47
N GLY A 241 6.97 3.72 -7.54
CA GLY A 241 6.06 4.87 -7.62
C GLY A 241 6.19 5.82 -6.44
N HIS A 242 6.35 5.30 -5.21
CA HIS A 242 6.60 6.10 -4.02
C HIS A 242 7.94 6.83 -4.09
N ILE A 243 8.98 6.17 -4.60
CA ILE A 243 10.30 6.79 -4.78
C ILE A 243 10.24 7.91 -5.82
N LYS A 244 9.56 7.70 -6.95
CA LYS A 244 9.37 8.73 -7.96
C LYS A 244 8.58 9.94 -7.44
N ALA A 245 7.59 9.70 -6.59
CA ALA A 245 6.89 10.78 -5.91
C ALA A 245 7.78 11.51 -4.89
N LEU A 246 8.69 10.80 -4.19
CA LEU A 246 9.68 11.39 -3.29
C LEU A 246 10.67 12.29 -4.05
N GLU A 247 11.13 11.86 -5.23
CA GLU A 247 11.93 12.69 -6.12
C GLU A 247 11.16 13.95 -6.49
N LYS A 248 9.87 13.82 -6.86
CA LYS A 248 9.01 14.94 -7.28
C LYS A 248 8.81 15.99 -6.20
N VAL A 249 8.52 15.58 -4.96
CA VAL A 249 8.37 16.52 -3.83
C VAL A 249 9.70 17.21 -3.46
N SER A 250 10.81 16.70 -3.95
CA SER A 250 12.14 17.30 -3.74
C SER A 250 12.54 18.29 -4.84
N GLU A 251 11.89 18.23 -6.00
CA GLU A 251 12.16 19.15 -7.13
C GLU A 251 11.50 20.52 -6.95
N LYS A 252 10.23 20.51 -6.62
CA LYS A 252 9.41 21.72 -6.50
C LYS A 252 8.35 21.54 -5.43
N THR A 253 8.18 22.56 -4.61
CA THR A 253 7.18 22.60 -3.55
C THR A 253 5.77 22.76 -4.13
N ASP A 254 4.89 21.80 -3.89
CA ASP A 254 3.49 21.78 -4.32
C ASP A 254 2.74 20.61 -3.63
N VAL A 255 1.44 20.51 -3.88
CA VAL A 255 0.63 19.33 -3.57
C VAL A 255 0.39 18.54 -4.85
N TYR A 256 0.96 17.35 -4.89
CA TYR A 256 0.85 16.41 -6.01
C TYR A 256 -0.13 15.29 -5.68
N ILE A 257 -0.98 14.94 -6.62
CA ILE A 257 -1.91 13.81 -6.49
C ILE A 257 -1.68 12.89 -7.69
N TYR A 258 -1.42 11.61 -7.43
CA TYR A 258 -1.18 10.62 -8.48
C TYR A 258 -1.95 9.33 -8.23
N ASN A 259 -2.56 8.80 -9.28
CA ASN A 259 -3.01 7.43 -9.30
C ASN A 259 -1.81 6.51 -9.60
N LEU A 260 -1.65 5.48 -8.79
CA LEU A 260 -0.70 4.40 -9.03
C LEU A 260 -1.46 3.09 -9.25
N GLY A 261 -1.59 2.71 -10.50
CA GLY A 261 -2.26 1.51 -10.98
C GLY A 261 -1.67 1.07 -12.31
N SER A 262 -2.05 -0.11 -12.77
CA SER A 262 -1.65 -0.61 -14.09
C SER A 262 -2.42 0.08 -15.21
N GLY A 263 -3.60 0.61 -14.91
CA GLY A 263 -4.56 1.09 -15.91
C GLY A 263 -5.35 -0.04 -16.57
N GLU A 264 -5.13 -1.27 -16.13
CA GLU A 264 -5.79 -2.47 -16.65
C GLU A 264 -6.71 -3.08 -15.60
N GLY A 265 -7.92 -3.40 -16.01
CA GLY A 265 -8.89 -4.08 -15.17
C GLY A 265 -8.78 -5.59 -15.31
N THR A 266 -8.53 -6.32 -14.23
CA THR A 266 -8.53 -7.79 -14.19
C THR A 266 -9.65 -8.28 -13.30
N SER A 267 -10.46 -9.24 -13.79
CA SER A 267 -11.53 -9.83 -12.98
C SER A 267 -11.00 -10.81 -11.93
N VAL A 268 -11.83 -11.14 -10.95
CA VAL A 268 -11.45 -12.11 -9.91
C VAL A 268 -11.14 -13.48 -10.52
N LEU A 269 -11.97 -13.98 -11.45
CA LEU A 269 -11.72 -15.28 -12.08
C LEU A 269 -10.55 -15.26 -13.05
N GLN A 270 -10.30 -14.14 -13.76
CA GLN A 270 -9.08 -13.99 -14.55
C GLN A 270 -7.83 -14.09 -13.68
N LEU A 271 -7.82 -13.45 -12.50
CA LEU A 271 -6.68 -13.53 -11.58
C LEU A 271 -6.48 -14.96 -11.06
N VAL A 272 -7.56 -15.65 -10.66
CA VAL A 272 -7.50 -17.05 -10.20
C VAL A 272 -6.93 -17.95 -11.30
N ASN A 273 -7.48 -17.87 -12.51
CA ASN A 273 -7.04 -18.67 -13.67
C ASN A 273 -5.58 -18.37 -14.04
N THR A 274 -5.15 -17.11 -13.95
CA THR A 274 -3.75 -16.73 -14.20
C THR A 274 -2.84 -17.34 -13.14
N PHE A 275 -3.21 -17.27 -11.85
CA PHE A 275 -2.45 -17.86 -10.76
C PHE A 275 -2.27 -19.38 -10.95
N GLU A 276 -3.35 -20.10 -11.27
CA GLU A 276 -3.32 -21.54 -11.55
C GLU A 276 -2.43 -21.86 -12.77
N SER A 277 -2.60 -21.10 -13.84
CA SER A 277 -1.87 -21.34 -15.10
C SER A 277 -0.36 -21.13 -14.92
N VAL A 278 0.04 -20.04 -14.25
CA VAL A 278 1.45 -19.69 -14.05
C VAL A 278 2.15 -20.63 -13.08
N ASN A 279 1.50 -20.94 -11.96
CA ASN A 279 2.13 -21.66 -10.84
C ASN A 279 1.85 -23.17 -10.87
N LYS A 280 0.95 -23.65 -11.74
CA LYS A 280 0.52 -25.06 -11.83
C LYS A 280 -0.04 -25.61 -10.53
N VAL A 281 -0.73 -24.74 -9.76
CA VAL A 281 -1.37 -25.07 -8.48
C VAL A 281 -2.85 -24.78 -8.59
N PRO A 282 -3.74 -25.78 -8.34
CA PRO A 282 -5.19 -25.57 -8.41
C PRO A 282 -5.68 -24.70 -7.26
N ILE A 283 -6.63 -23.83 -7.56
CA ILE A 283 -7.28 -22.94 -6.58
C ILE A 283 -8.78 -23.26 -6.54
N PRO A 284 -9.21 -24.22 -5.74
CA PRO A 284 -10.64 -24.49 -5.58
C PRO A 284 -11.36 -23.25 -5.06
N TYR A 285 -12.51 -22.95 -5.67
CA TYR A 285 -13.33 -21.81 -5.26
C TYR A 285 -14.83 -22.14 -5.30
N LYS A 286 -15.61 -21.33 -4.59
CA LYS A 286 -17.07 -21.30 -4.69
C LYS A 286 -17.57 -19.88 -4.86
N ILE A 287 -18.67 -19.76 -5.61
CA ILE A 287 -19.40 -18.49 -5.74
C ILE A 287 -20.25 -18.28 -4.48
N VAL A 288 -20.21 -17.07 -3.95
CA VAL A 288 -21.04 -16.63 -2.82
C VAL A 288 -21.70 -15.29 -3.16
N PRO A 289 -22.75 -14.84 -2.45
CA PRO A 289 -23.41 -13.57 -2.72
C PRO A 289 -22.43 -12.38 -2.68
N ARG A 290 -22.75 -11.31 -3.45
CA ARG A 290 -21.96 -10.05 -3.46
C ARG A 290 -21.76 -9.50 -2.06
N ARG A 291 -20.61 -8.89 -1.83
CA ARG A 291 -20.39 -8.08 -0.63
C ARG A 291 -21.09 -6.72 -0.79
N SER A 292 -21.65 -6.21 0.31
CA SER A 292 -22.23 -4.87 0.31
C SER A 292 -21.16 -3.81 0.03
N GLY A 293 -21.46 -2.88 -0.86
CA GLY A 293 -20.58 -1.77 -1.24
C GLY A 293 -19.50 -2.10 -2.30
N ASP A 294 -19.46 -3.36 -2.80
CA ASP A 294 -18.56 -3.68 -3.93
C ASP A 294 -19.10 -3.09 -5.24
N VAL A 295 -18.20 -2.47 -6.01
CA VAL A 295 -18.49 -1.98 -7.38
C VAL A 295 -18.07 -3.03 -8.41
N ALA A 296 -18.76 -3.05 -9.56
CA ALA A 296 -18.44 -3.97 -10.65
C ALA A 296 -17.02 -3.77 -11.17
N THR A 297 -16.58 -2.52 -11.35
CA THR A 297 -15.31 -2.19 -12.00
C THR A 297 -14.61 -1.03 -11.27
N CYS A 298 -13.31 -1.21 -10.98
CA CYS A 298 -12.48 -0.16 -10.37
C CYS A 298 -11.04 -0.29 -10.86
N TYR A 299 -10.61 0.59 -11.79
CA TYR A 299 -9.24 0.70 -12.29
C TYR A 299 -8.84 2.13 -12.60
N ALA A 300 -7.53 2.38 -12.60
CA ALA A 300 -6.91 3.70 -12.76
C ALA A 300 -6.88 4.17 -14.22
N ASN A 301 -6.80 5.50 -14.38
CA ASN A 301 -5.97 6.10 -15.42
C ASN A 301 -4.68 6.57 -14.73
N ALA A 302 -3.53 6.05 -15.13
CA ALA A 302 -2.21 6.39 -14.58
C ALA A 302 -1.39 7.34 -15.47
N ASP A 303 -2.01 7.93 -16.49
CA ASP A 303 -1.34 8.83 -17.46
C ASP A 303 -0.62 9.99 -16.79
N LYS A 304 -1.17 10.54 -15.71
CA LYS A 304 -0.56 11.64 -14.99
C LYS A 304 0.77 11.23 -14.35
N ALA A 305 0.78 10.08 -13.66
CA ALA A 305 2.01 9.54 -13.08
C ALA A 305 3.06 9.25 -14.15
N TYR A 306 2.65 8.70 -15.30
CA TYR A 306 3.56 8.50 -16.41
C TYR A 306 4.18 9.79 -16.92
N LYS A 307 3.37 10.82 -17.15
CA LYS A 307 3.84 12.11 -17.73
C LYS A 307 4.70 12.93 -16.77
N GLU A 308 4.35 12.95 -15.49
CA GLU A 308 4.94 13.85 -14.50
C GLU A 308 6.03 13.20 -13.63
N LEU A 309 5.97 11.87 -13.43
CA LEU A 309 6.94 11.09 -12.66
C LEU A 309 7.84 10.21 -13.55
N ASN A 310 7.57 10.11 -14.86
CA ASN A 310 8.17 9.11 -15.74
C ASN A 310 8.06 7.69 -15.16
N TRP A 311 6.91 7.39 -14.56
CA TRP A 311 6.63 6.13 -13.90
C TRP A 311 5.47 5.39 -14.56
N ARG A 312 5.64 4.10 -14.75
CA ARG A 312 4.60 3.16 -15.16
C ARG A 312 4.88 1.78 -14.58
N THR A 313 3.87 0.92 -14.54
CA THR A 313 4.05 -0.48 -14.21
C THR A 313 4.90 -1.19 -15.25
N THR A 314 5.75 -2.09 -14.79
CA THR A 314 6.65 -2.90 -15.63
C THR A 314 6.39 -4.40 -15.47
N LYS A 315 5.75 -4.80 -14.38
CA LYS A 315 5.44 -6.20 -14.05
C LYS A 315 4.03 -6.55 -14.52
N SER A 316 3.90 -7.69 -15.16
CA SER A 316 2.63 -8.24 -15.62
C SER A 316 1.83 -8.91 -14.49
N ILE A 317 0.58 -9.26 -14.76
CA ILE A 317 -0.26 -10.01 -13.83
C ILE A 317 0.30 -11.42 -13.56
N GLU A 318 0.98 -12.02 -14.55
CA GLU A 318 1.68 -13.29 -14.44
C GLU A 318 2.88 -13.16 -13.49
N ASP A 319 3.63 -12.06 -13.57
CA ASP A 319 4.74 -11.78 -12.64
C ASP A 319 4.22 -11.62 -11.22
N MET A 320 3.12 -10.89 -11.03
CA MET A 320 2.46 -10.73 -9.73
C MET A 320 2.07 -12.08 -9.13
N CYS A 321 1.47 -12.97 -9.93
CA CYS A 321 1.10 -14.32 -9.49
C CYS A 321 2.31 -15.19 -9.16
N ARG A 322 3.35 -15.14 -10.00
CA ARG A 322 4.59 -15.90 -9.82
C ARG A 322 5.33 -15.48 -8.56
N ASP A 323 5.51 -14.18 -8.37
CA ASP A 323 6.29 -13.66 -7.26
C ASP A 323 5.54 -13.85 -5.93
N THR A 324 4.20 -13.73 -5.92
CA THR A 324 3.38 -14.12 -4.76
C THR A 324 3.57 -15.58 -4.39
N TRP A 325 3.54 -16.48 -5.36
CA TRP A 325 3.72 -17.91 -5.12
C TRP A 325 5.15 -18.24 -4.66
N ASN A 326 6.15 -17.60 -5.27
CA ASN A 326 7.54 -17.74 -4.86
C ASN A 326 7.74 -17.36 -3.37
N TRP A 327 7.09 -16.30 -2.91
CA TRP A 327 7.06 -15.93 -1.50
C TRP A 327 6.31 -16.96 -0.66
N GLN A 328 5.05 -17.22 -0.98
CA GLN A 328 4.18 -18.04 -0.13
C GLN A 328 4.63 -19.49 -0.03
N SER A 329 5.14 -20.07 -1.11
CA SER A 329 5.61 -21.46 -1.12
C SER A 329 6.88 -21.66 -0.29
N LYS A 330 7.76 -20.67 -0.23
CA LYS A 330 8.95 -20.66 0.62
C LYS A 330 8.65 -20.31 2.09
N ASN A 331 7.57 -19.58 2.32
CA ASN A 331 7.16 -19.11 3.63
C ASN A 331 5.69 -19.48 3.89
N PRO A 332 5.37 -20.78 4.01
CA PRO A 332 3.98 -21.21 4.18
C PRO A 332 3.34 -20.67 5.44
N ASN A 333 4.13 -20.35 6.47
CA ASN A 333 3.69 -19.75 7.74
C ASN A 333 3.98 -18.26 7.87
N GLY A 334 4.26 -17.58 6.74
CA GLY A 334 4.67 -16.18 6.74
C GLY A 334 6.11 -16.01 7.24
N TYR A 335 6.37 -14.93 7.95
CA TYR A 335 7.69 -14.70 8.58
C TYR A 335 7.97 -15.60 9.77
N ASN A 336 6.97 -16.24 10.35
CA ASN A 336 7.14 -17.21 11.43
C ASN A 336 7.55 -18.57 10.84
N CYS A 337 8.76 -18.99 11.12
CA CYS A 337 9.29 -20.31 10.74
C CYS A 337 8.63 -21.45 11.48
#